data_88a5545ec830bbf5945a9af165c6de02
#
_entry.id   88a5545ec830bbf5945a9af165c6de02
#
_cell.length_a   1.000
_cell.length_b   1.000
_cell.length_c   1.000
_cell.angle_alpha   90.00
_cell.angle_beta   90.00
_cell.angle_gamma   90.00
#
_symmetry.space_group_name_H-M   'P 1'
#
loop_
_entity.id
_entity.type
_entity.pdbx_description
1 polymer ?
#
loop_
_entity_poly.entity_id
_entity_poly.type
_entity_poly.pdbx_seq_one_letter_code
_entity_poly.pdbx_strand_id
1 'polypeptide(L)'
;MKKSDKTAKPTHRRADPNVMGLRADVVEQNITETLETNYMPYAMSVIVSRAIPEIDGFKPSHRKLLYTMYKMGLLSGARTKSANIVGQTMRLNPHGDAAIYDTMVRLSKGYGALLHPFVDSKGNFGKVYSRDMAWAASRYTEAKLAPICAEIFRDIDSDTIDFVDNYDNTMKEPALLPTTFPNILVSANQGIAVGMARQ
;
A
#
# COMPACT_ATOMS: atom_id res chain seq x y z
N MET A 1 52.84 18.55 -11.34
CA MET A 1 52.11 19.26 -10.26
C MET A 1 51.09 18.28 -9.70
N LYS A 2 51.34 17.67 -8.52
CA LYS A 2 50.39 16.76 -7.86
C LYS A 2 49.54 17.61 -6.92
N LYS A 3 48.20 17.63 -7.18
CA LYS A 3 47.22 18.16 -6.23
C LYS A 3 47.02 17.15 -5.13
N SER A 4 47.41 17.51 -3.92
CA SER A 4 47.14 16.72 -2.71
C SER A 4 45.67 16.85 -2.35
N ASP A 5 44.98 15.74 -2.42
CA ASP A 5 43.64 15.57 -1.87
C ASP A 5 43.75 15.55 -0.34
N LYS A 6 43.36 16.67 0.27
CA LYS A 6 43.21 16.73 1.74
C LYS A 6 41.80 16.27 2.10
N THR A 7 41.64 14.98 2.30
CA THR A 7 40.49 14.45 3.05
C THR A 7 40.59 14.97 4.48
N ALA A 8 39.75 15.97 4.77
CA ALA A 8 39.62 16.47 6.13
C ALA A 8 39.04 15.35 7.02
N LYS A 9 39.79 14.94 8.04
CA LYS A 9 39.29 14.03 9.06
C LYS A 9 38.15 14.72 9.82
N PRO A 10 37.02 14.04 10.09
CA PRO A 10 35.94 14.60 10.88
C PRO A 10 36.46 15.01 12.26
N THR A 11 36.28 16.27 12.63
CA THR A 11 36.60 16.78 13.95
C THR A 11 35.53 16.33 14.93
N HIS A 12 35.82 15.36 15.78
CA HIS A 12 34.94 14.97 16.87
C HIS A 12 34.87 16.09 17.91
N ARG A 13 33.74 16.81 17.96
CA ARG A 13 33.40 17.68 19.10
C ARG A 13 32.71 16.81 20.16
N ARG A 14 33.25 16.87 21.40
CA ARG A 14 32.58 16.22 22.54
C ARG A 14 31.25 16.93 22.81
N ALA A 15 30.18 16.19 22.89
CA ALA A 15 28.87 16.69 23.27
C ALA A 15 28.90 17.22 24.73
N ASP A 16 28.17 18.30 24.95
CA ASP A 16 27.92 18.87 26.27
C ASP A 16 27.20 17.81 27.14
N PRO A 17 27.70 17.47 28.36
CA PRO A 17 27.18 16.35 29.16
C PRO A 17 25.73 16.57 29.70
N ASN A 18 25.10 17.71 29.39
CA ASN A 18 23.82 18.11 30.00
C ASN A 18 22.55 17.72 29.21
N VAL A 19 22.66 17.02 28.11
CA VAL A 19 21.48 16.50 27.43
C VAL A 19 21.21 15.07 27.91
N MET A 20 20.38 14.91 28.93
CA MET A 20 19.88 13.63 29.47
C MET A 20 20.90 12.62 29.97
N GLY A 21 22.11 13.05 30.38
CA GLY A 21 23.14 12.13 30.93
C GLY A 21 23.72 11.13 29.93
N LEU A 22 23.40 11.27 28.64
CA LEU A 22 23.94 10.43 27.57
C LEU A 22 25.22 11.05 27.03
N ARG A 23 26.32 10.32 27.11
CA ARG A 23 27.57 10.66 26.41
C ARG A 23 27.41 10.21 24.97
N ALA A 24 27.11 11.15 24.07
CA ALA A 24 27.07 10.91 22.63
C ALA A 24 28.20 11.71 21.95
N ASP A 25 28.85 11.10 20.99
CA ASP A 25 29.79 11.81 20.12
C ASP A 25 28.96 12.61 19.07
N VAL A 26 29.22 13.92 19.01
CA VAL A 26 28.61 14.77 17.98
C VAL A 26 29.50 14.74 16.75
N VAL A 27 28.94 14.28 15.64
CA VAL A 27 29.60 14.24 14.34
C VAL A 27 29.02 15.38 13.47
N GLU A 28 29.88 16.23 12.95
CA GLU A 28 29.47 17.23 11.96
C GLU A 28 29.27 16.54 10.60
N GLN A 29 28.09 16.66 10.03
CA GLN A 29 27.73 16.10 8.73
C GLN A 29 27.07 17.16 7.87
N ASN A 30 27.39 17.20 6.58
CA ASN A 30 26.75 18.10 5.65
C ASN A 30 25.27 17.76 5.49
N ILE A 31 24.42 18.80 5.42
CA ILE A 31 22.97 18.62 5.24
C ILE A 31 22.64 17.86 3.95
N THR A 32 23.41 18.05 2.88
CA THR A 32 23.24 17.33 1.61
C THR A 32 23.45 15.84 1.78
N GLU A 33 24.54 15.44 2.46
CA GLU A 33 24.85 14.03 2.73
C GLU A 33 23.78 13.39 3.62
N THR A 34 23.32 14.13 4.65
CA THR A 34 22.22 13.68 5.52
C THR A 34 20.92 13.48 4.74
N LEU A 35 20.58 14.39 3.83
CA LEU A 35 19.41 14.28 2.98
C LEU A 35 19.51 13.10 2.02
N GLU A 36 20.63 12.94 1.33
CA GLU A 36 20.84 11.81 0.41
C GLU A 36 20.71 10.47 1.15
N THR A 37 21.37 10.33 2.29
CA THR A 37 21.38 9.07 3.05
C THR A 37 20.03 8.74 3.66
N ASN A 38 19.31 9.73 4.21
CA ASN A 38 18.08 9.48 4.96
C ASN A 38 16.82 9.64 4.11
N TYR A 39 16.84 10.48 3.08
CA TYR A 39 15.66 10.71 2.23
C TYR A 39 15.48 9.66 1.15
N MET A 40 16.57 9.08 0.62
CA MET A 40 16.48 8.04 -0.41
C MET A 40 15.71 6.80 0.04
N PRO A 41 15.94 6.23 1.24
CA PRO A 41 15.13 5.11 1.72
C PRO A 41 13.64 5.45 1.82
N TYR A 42 13.30 6.66 2.27
CA TYR A 42 11.92 7.13 2.30
C TYR A 42 11.32 7.23 0.89
N ALA A 43 12.02 7.87 -0.06
CA ALA A 43 11.58 7.99 -1.43
C ALA A 43 11.34 6.63 -2.08
N MET A 44 12.27 5.69 -1.91
CA MET A 44 12.14 4.32 -2.41
C MET A 44 10.95 3.60 -1.78
N SER A 45 10.72 3.75 -0.48
CA SER A 45 9.57 3.14 0.19
C SER A 45 8.25 3.66 -0.35
N VAL A 46 8.15 4.96 -0.64
CA VAL A 46 6.93 5.56 -1.24
C VAL A 46 6.69 5.03 -2.66
N ILE A 47 7.74 4.87 -3.45
CA ILE A 47 7.64 4.35 -4.81
C ILE A 47 7.15 2.89 -4.78
N VAL A 48 7.86 2.02 -4.08
CA VAL A 48 7.65 0.56 -4.13
C VAL A 48 6.43 0.13 -3.31
N SER A 49 6.27 0.69 -2.11
CA SER A 49 5.28 0.17 -1.16
C SER A 49 3.94 0.92 -1.18
N ARG A 50 3.80 2.01 -1.94
CA ARG A 50 2.59 2.83 -1.87
C ARG A 50 2.04 3.28 -3.20
N ALA A 51 2.87 3.88 -4.06
CA ALA A 51 2.38 4.71 -5.16
C ALA A 51 2.22 3.95 -6.48
N ILE A 52 3.16 3.07 -6.79
CA ILE A 52 3.24 2.43 -8.09
C ILE A 52 2.62 1.02 -8.02
N PRO A 53 1.67 0.69 -8.93
CA PRO A 53 1.18 -0.67 -9.05
C PRO A 53 2.27 -1.56 -9.67
N GLU A 54 2.32 -2.80 -9.23
CA GLU A 54 3.21 -3.82 -9.78
C GLU A 54 2.61 -4.46 -11.03
N ILE A 55 3.26 -5.50 -11.53
CA ILE A 55 2.87 -6.17 -12.79
C ILE A 55 1.45 -6.77 -12.74
N ASP A 56 0.96 -7.14 -11.56
CA ASP A 56 -0.42 -7.60 -11.34
C ASP A 56 -1.46 -6.48 -11.43
N GLY A 57 -1.03 -5.22 -11.62
CA GLY A 57 -1.89 -4.05 -11.72
C GLY A 57 -2.43 -3.54 -10.40
N PHE A 58 -1.95 -4.05 -9.29
CA PHE A 58 -2.40 -3.65 -7.95
C PHE A 58 -1.31 -2.91 -7.17
N LYS A 59 -1.74 -1.93 -6.40
CA LYS A 59 -0.92 -1.36 -5.32
C LYS A 59 -0.94 -2.32 -4.13
N PRO A 60 0.06 -2.28 -3.24
CA PRO A 60 0.08 -3.14 -2.05
C PRO A 60 -1.19 -3.08 -1.21
N SER A 61 -1.78 -1.89 -1.03
CA SER A 61 -3.04 -1.73 -0.30
C SER A 61 -4.23 -2.44 -0.97
N HIS A 62 -4.31 -2.38 -2.31
CA HIS A 62 -5.35 -3.09 -3.07
C HIS A 62 -5.19 -4.60 -2.91
N ARG A 63 -3.96 -5.11 -3.05
CA ARG A 63 -3.65 -6.54 -2.96
C ARG A 63 -4.00 -7.10 -1.59
N LYS A 64 -3.59 -6.42 -0.51
CA LYS A 64 -3.89 -6.82 0.88
C LYS A 64 -5.39 -6.86 1.15
N LEU A 65 -6.14 -5.87 0.70
CA LEU A 65 -7.59 -5.83 0.86
C LEU A 65 -8.28 -6.98 0.11
N LEU A 66 -7.97 -7.15 -1.18
CA LEU A 66 -8.58 -8.19 -2.00
C LEU A 66 -8.23 -9.59 -1.49
N TYR A 67 -6.97 -9.81 -1.09
CA TYR A 67 -6.53 -11.06 -0.48
C TYR A 67 -7.24 -11.36 0.83
N THR A 68 -7.41 -10.37 1.71
CA THR A 68 -8.20 -10.53 2.93
C THR A 68 -9.63 -10.95 2.62
N MET A 69 -10.28 -10.30 1.66
CA MET A 69 -11.64 -10.65 1.24
C MET A 69 -11.70 -12.09 0.68
N TYR A 70 -10.67 -12.51 -0.07
CA TYR A 70 -10.56 -13.88 -0.56
C TYR A 70 -10.45 -14.89 0.59
N LYS A 71 -9.56 -14.65 1.56
CA LYS A 71 -9.39 -15.51 2.75
C LYS A 71 -10.63 -15.57 3.63
N MET A 72 -11.46 -14.53 3.61
CA MET A 72 -12.78 -14.54 4.27
C MET A 72 -13.86 -15.32 3.48
N GLY A 73 -13.53 -15.92 2.33
CA GLY A 73 -14.47 -16.67 1.49
C GLY A 73 -15.49 -15.80 0.77
N LEU A 74 -15.23 -14.50 0.60
CA LEU A 74 -16.17 -13.56 0.00
C LEU A 74 -16.22 -13.60 -1.53
N LEU A 75 -15.55 -14.55 -2.16
CA LEU A 75 -15.64 -14.77 -3.61
C LEU A 75 -16.99 -15.41 -3.98
N SER A 76 -17.38 -16.45 -3.24
CA SER A 76 -18.63 -17.19 -3.48
C SER A 76 -19.67 -17.01 -2.36
N GLY A 77 -19.26 -16.46 -1.21
CA GLY A 77 -20.09 -16.28 -0.03
C GLY A 77 -21.06 -15.10 -0.11
N ALA A 78 -21.85 -14.94 0.95
CA ALA A 78 -22.70 -13.79 1.15
C ALA A 78 -21.87 -12.54 1.44
N ARG A 79 -22.43 -11.35 1.17
CA ARG A 79 -21.82 -10.08 1.56
C ARG A 79 -21.71 -10.00 3.08
N THR A 80 -20.64 -9.39 3.56
CA THR A 80 -20.45 -9.09 4.98
C THR A 80 -20.32 -7.59 5.19
N LYS A 81 -20.42 -7.13 6.41
CA LYS A 81 -20.24 -5.71 6.75
C LYS A 81 -18.85 -5.23 6.36
N SER A 82 -18.79 -4.06 5.71
CA SER A 82 -17.51 -3.47 5.30
C SER A 82 -16.59 -3.24 6.49
N ALA A 83 -17.13 -2.88 7.65
CA ALA A 83 -16.34 -2.73 8.88
C ALA A 83 -15.61 -4.02 9.29
N ASN A 84 -16.21 -5.20 9.08
CA ASN A 84 -15.56 -6.48 9.35
C ASN A 84 -14.40 -6.73 8.39
N ILE A 85 -14.59 -6.45 7.10
CA ILE A 85 -13.52 -6.58 6.09
C ILE A 85 -12.35 -5.66 6.43
N VAL A 86 -12.65 -4.40 6.77
CA VAL A 86 -11.64 -3.41 7.16
C VAL A 86 -10.84 -3.91 8.37
N GLY A 87 -11.52 -4.36 9.43
CA GLY A 87 -10.88 -4.89 10.63
C GLY A 87 -9.96 -6.08 10.35
N GLN A 88 -10.37 -7.02 9.50
CA GLN A 88 -9.52 -8.14 9.10
C GLN A 88 -8.33 -7.70 8.24
N THR A 89 -8.53 -6.70 7.37
CA THR A 89 -7.46 -6.18 6.51
C THR A 89 -6.35 -5.48 7.31
N MET A 90 -6.68 -4.86 8.45
CA MET A 90 -5.69 -4.21 9.32
C MET A 90 -4.62 -5.17 9.83
N ARG A 91 -4.87 -6.47 9.86
CA ARG A 91 -3.88 -7.50 10.22
C ARG A 91 -2.76 -7.65 9.19
N LEU A 92 -3.01 -7.29 7.93
CA LEU A 92 -2.02 -7.27 6.86
C LEU A 92 -1.55 -5.85 6.53
N ASN A 93 -2.42 -4.86 6.73
CA ASN A 93 -2.16 -3.47 6.39
C ASN A 93 -2.31 -2.59 7.64
N PRO A 94 -1.22 -2.26 8.35
CA PRO A 94 -1.25 -1.51 9.62
C PRO A 94 -1.47 0.00 9.41
N HIS A 95 -2.42 0.35 8.55
CA HIS A 95 -2.86 1.72 8.31
C HIS A 95 -4.24 1.96 8.92
N GLY A 96 -4.65 3.23 9.01
CA GLY A 96 -5.94 3.59 9.57
C GLY A 96 -7.11 2.97 8.81
N ASP A 97 -8.16 2.61 9.53
CA ASP A 97 -9.39 1.99 9.01
C ASP A 97 -10.05 2.82 7.90
N ALA A 98 -10.01 4.14 8.00
CA ALA A 98 -10.52 5.06 6.98
C ALA A 98 -9.80 4.86 5.64
N ALA A 99 -8.47 4.74 5.62
CA ALA A 99 -7.70 4.54 4.39
C ALA A 99 -8.01 3.19 3.72
N ILE A 100 -8.21 2.14 4.52
CA ILE A 100 -8.60 0.82 4.02
C ILE A 100 -10.01 0.87 3.43
N TYR A 101 -10.94 1.54 4.12
CA TYR A 101 -12.31 1.66 3.65
C TYR A 101 -12.40 2.52 2.37
N ASP A 102 -11.66 3.61 2.29
CA ASP A 102 -11.55 4.43 1.08
C ASP A 102 -11.01 3.62 -0.11
N THR A 103 -10.04 2.75 0.14
CA THR A 103 -9.53 1.83 -0.88
C THR A 103 -10.63 0.88 -1.36
N MET A 104 -11.41 0.30 -0.45
CA MET A 104 -12.55 -0.56 -0.79
C MET A 104 -13.59 0.17 -1.62
N VAL A 105 -13.92 1.41 -1.26
CA VAL A 105 -14.86 2.25 -1.98
C VAL A 105 -14.38 2.52 -3.40
N ARG A 106 -13.09 2.82 -3.58
CA ARG A 106 -12.48 3.05 -4.89
C ARG A 106 -12.47 1.81 -5.79
N LEU A 107 -12.38 0.62 -5.20
CA LEU A 107 -12.44 -0.65 -5.93
C LEU A 107 -13.87 -1.12 -6.22
N SER A 108 -14.89 -0.39 -5.77
CA SER A 108 -16.29 -0.68 -6.02
C SER A 108 -16.79 -0.02 -7.32
N LYS A 109 -17.99 -0.42 -7.74
CA LYS A 109 -18.66 0.12 -8.93
C LYS A 109 -18.90 1.62 -8.80
N GLY A 110 -18.57 2.37 -9.84
CA GLY A 110 -18.89 3.79 -9.96
C GLY A 110 -17.68 4.72 -9.78
N TYR A 111 -16.49 4.19 -9.46
CA TYR A 111 -15.27 4.96 -9.45
C TYR A 111 -14.50 4.71 -10.74
N GLY A 112 -14.56 5.69 -11.64
CA GLY A 112 -14.27 5.61 -13.07
C GLY A 112 -12.88 5.21 -13.54
N ALA A 113 -11.97 4.85 -12.64
CA ALA A 113 -10.66 4.29 -13.01
C ALA A 113 -10.72 2.78 -13.31
N LEU A 114 -11.84 2.12 -13.02
CA LEU A 114 -11.97 0.67 -13.17
C LEU A 114 -12.89 0.33 -14.34
N LEU A 115 -12.35 -0.40 -15.32
CA LEU A 115 -13.17 -1.02 -16.36
C LEU A 115 -14.13 -2.06 -15.75
N HIS A 116 -13.63 -2.83 -14.80
CA HIS A 116 -14.40 -3.78 -13.99
C HIS A 116 -14.21 -3.51 -12.51
N PRO A 117 -15.27 -3.43 -11.71
CA PRO A 117 -15.15 -3.33 -10.26
C PRO A 117 -14.63 -4.65 -9.67
N PHE A 118 -13.77 -4.57 -8.68
CA PHE A 118 -13.28 -5.73 -7.92
C PHE A 118 -14.11 -6.00 -6.67
N VAL A 119 -14.81 -4.98 -6.18
CA VAL A 119 -15.67 -5.07 -5.00
C VAL A 119 -17.13 -4.94 -5.41
N ASP A 120 -17.91 -5.97 -5.13
CA ASP A 120 -19.38 -5.97 -5.27
C ASP A 120 -19.98 -5.42 -3.97
N SER A 121 -20.46 -4.20 -4.02
CA SER A 121 -20.90 -3.41 -2.87
C SER A 121 -22.42 -3.35 -2.76
N LYS A 122 -22.90 -3.25 -1.51
CA LYS A 122 -24.30 -2.99 -1.18
C LYS A 122 -24.41 -1.88 -0.14
N GLY A 123 -25.29 -0.94 -0.38
CA GLY A 123 -25.46 0.28 0.41
C GLY A 123 -24.89 1.50 -0.29
N ASN A 124 -24.72 2.59 0.43
CA ASN A 124 -24.22 3.83 -0.14
C ASN A 124 -22.69 3.87 -0.16
N PHE A 125 -22.09 3.57 -1.31
CA PHE A 125 -20.66 3.70 -1.60
C PHE A 125 -20.29 5.01 -2.32
N GLY A 126 -21.18 6.00 -2.27
CA GLY A 126 -20.98 7.27 -2.95
C GLY A 126 -21.20 7.18 -4.47
N LYS A 127 -20.96 8.31 -5.15
CA LYS A 127 -21.04 8.43 -6.61
C LYS A 127 -19.93 9.33 -7.12
N VAL A 128 -19.25 8.92 -8.17
CA VAL A 128 -18.10 9.64 -8.76
C VAL A 128 -18.48 11.03 -9.26
N TYR A 129 -19.70 11.19 -9.78
CA TYR A 129 -20.16 12.42 -10.40
C TYR A 129 -20.83 13.42 -9.44
N SER A 130 -20.94 13.08 -8.16
CA SER A 130 -21.54 13.97 -7.17
C SER A 130 -20.57 14.21 -6.01
N ARG A 131 -20.13 15.45 -5.88
CA ARG A 131 -19.26 15.87 -4.75
C ARG A 131 -20.01 15.85 -3.42
N ASP A 132 -21.34 15.96 -3.45
CA ASP A 132 -22.16 16.08 -2.26
C ASP A 132 -22.61 14.72 -1.70
N MET A 133 -22.35 13.63 -2.39
CA MET A 133 -22.72 12.29 -1.97
C MET A 133 -21.48 11.50 -1.56
N ALA A 134 -21.00 11.76 -0.35
CA ALA A 134 -20.02 10.91 0.31
C ALA A 134 -20.61 9.51 0.59
N TRP A 135 -19.73 8.52 0.70
CA TRP A 135 -20.15 7.17 1.09
C TRP A 135 -20.55 7.10 2.56
N ALA A 136 -21.41 6.16 2.89
CA ALA A 136 -21.82 5.90 4.25
C ALA A 136 -20.68 5.24 5.06
N ALA A 137 -20.73 5.34 6.37
CA ALA A 137 -19.76 4.68 7.23
C ALA A 137 -19.76 3.14 7.03
N SER A 138 -18.60 2.52 7.20
CA SER A 138 -18.37 1.08 6.91
C SER A 138 -19.29 0.13 7.67
N ARG A 139 -19.85 0.57 8.80
CA ARG A 139 -20.83 -0.21 9.59
C ARG A 139 -22.19 -0.37 8.92
N TYR A 140 -22.53 0.52 7.97
CA TYR A 140 -23.84 0.51 7.28
C TYR A 140 -23.78 -0.18 5.92
N THR A 141 -22.59 -0.39 5.38
CA THR A 141 -22.38 -0.96 4.06
C THR A 141 -21.96 -2.42 4.13
N GLU A 142 -22.20 -3.14 3.04
CA GLU A 142 -21.82 -4.55 2.89
C GLU A 142 -21.07 -4.74 1.57
N ALA A 143 -20.11 -5.67 1.57
CA ALA A 143 -19.31 -5.94 0.39
C ALA A 143 -18.94 -7.43 0.28
N LYS A 144 -18.62 -7.85 -0.93
CA LYS A 144 -17.96 -9.09 -1.28
C LYS A 144 -17.07 -8.88 -2.51
N LEU A 145 -16.32 -9.88 -2.92
CA LEU A 145 -15.56 -9.84 -4.17
C LEU A 145 -16.50 -9.91 -5.37
N ALA A 146 -16.20 -9.14 -6.40
CA ALA A 146 -16.89 -9.21 -7.68
C ALA A 146 -16.48 -10.50 -8.44
N PRO A 147 -17.30 -11.03 -9.36
CA PRO A 147 -17.02 -12.27 -10.10
C PRO A 147 -15.67 -12.28 -10.82
N ILE A 148 -15.20 -11.13 -11.33
CA ILE A 148 -13.90 -10.99 -12.00
C ILE A 148 -12.72 -11.41 -11.10
N CYS A 149 -12.88 -11.32 -9.78
CA CYS A 149 -11.85 -11.74 -8.83
C CYS A 149 -11.59 -13.25 -8.87
N ALA A 150 -12.49 -14.06 -9.43
CA ALA A 150 -12.22 -15.47 -9.66
C ALA A 150 -11.01 -15.67 -10.60
N GLU A 151 -10.86 -14.79 -11.60
CA GLU A 151 -9.72 -14.83 -12.52
C GLU A 151 -8.44 -14.28 -11.89
N ILE A 152 -8.55 -13.44 -10.87
CA ILE A 152 -7.39 -12.91 -10.13
C ILE A 152 -6.83 -13.95 -9.16
N PHE A 153 -7.69 -14.76 -8.55
CA PHE A 153 -7.31 -15.71 -7.50
C PHE A 153 -7.26 -17.17 -7.96
N ARG A 154 -7.55 -17.47 -9.24
CA ARG A 154 -7.74 -18.84 -9.73
C ARG A 154 -6.60 -19.79 -9.36
N ASP A 155 -5.38 -19.36 -9.51
CA ASP A 155 -4.21 -20.21 -9.34
C ASP A 155 -3.40 -19.87 -8.07
N ILE A 156 -3.98 -19.16 -7.12
CA ILE A 156 -3.29 -18.66 -5.92
C ILE A 156 -2.79 -19.80 -5.01
N ASP A 157 -3.50 -20.91 -4.99
CA ASP A 157 -3.17 -22.09 -4.18
C ASP A 157 -2.33 -23.13 -4.96
N SER A 158 -1.87 -22.81 -6.19
CA SER A 158 -1.15 -23.71 -7.09
C SER A 158 0.37 -23.43 -7.15
N ASP A 159 0.94 -22.84 -6.10
CA ASP A 159 2.38 -22.50 -6.03
C ASP A 159 2.88 -21.62 -7.20
N THR A 160 2.03 -20.71 -7.66
CA THR A 160 2.30 -19.82 -8.80
C THR A 160 2.89 -18.47 -8.39
N ILE A 161 2.87 -18.16 -7.08
CA ILE A 161 3.32 -16.89 -6.53
C ILE A 161 4.07 -17.09 -5.23
N ASP A 162 4.94 -16.14 -4.92
CA ASP A 162 5.65 -16.10 -3.64
C ASP A 162 4.77 -15.46 -2.55
N PHE A 163 4.90 -16.00 -1.34
CA PHE A 163 4.32 -15.46 -0.13
C PHE A 163 5.41 -14.89 0.77
N VAL A 164 5.21 -13.69 1.24
CA VAL A 164 6.11 -12.98 2.16
C VAL A 164 5.44 -12.81 3.52
N ASP A 165 6.25 -12.58 4.55
CA ASP A 165 5.73 -12.27 5.88
C ASP A 165 5.11 -10.87 5.89
N ASN A 166 4.01 -10.72 6.64
CA ASN A 166 3.40 -9.42 6.88
C ASN A 166 4.29 -8.57 7.81
N TYR A 167 3.86 -7.34 8.10
CA TYR A 167 4.64 -6.35 8.88
C TYR A 167 5.07 -6.80 10.29
N ASP A 168 4.37 -7.77 10.90
CA ASP A 168 4.67 -8.29 12.25
C ASP A 168 5.08 -9.77 12.26
N ASN A 169 5.30 -10.36 11.09
CA ASN A 169 5.69 -11.76 10.88
C ASN A 169 4.68 -12.78 11.46
N THR A 170 3.42 -12.39 11.68
CA THR A 170 2.40 -13.30 12.21
C THR A 170 1.60 -14.01 11.12
N MET A 171 1.60 -13.48 9.91
CA MET A 171 0.84 -13.98 8.77
C MET A 171 1.66 -13.91 7.48
N LYS A 172 1.24 -14.71 6.49
CA LYS A 172 1.77 -14.64 5.13
C LYS A 172 0.82 -13.85 4.25
N GLU A 173 1.39 -13.05 3.37
CA GLU A 173 0.67 -12.31 2.32
C GLU A 173 1.30 -12.57 0.95
N PRO A 174 0.53 -12.55 -0.15
CA PRO A 174 1.06 -12.76 -1.48
C PRO A 174 1.90 -11.55 -1.91
N ALA A 175 3.08 -11.80 -2.45
CA ALA A 175 3.91 -10.76 -3.05
C ALA A 175 3.22 -10.14 -4.27
N LEU A 176 2.61 -10.99 -5.11
CA LEU A 176 1.81 -10.62 -6.29
C LEU A 176 0.53 -11.45 -6.33
N LEU A 177 -0.45 -11.05 -7.14
CA LEU A 177 -1.63 -11.88 -7.40
C LEU A 177 -1.49 -12.58 -8.77
N PRO A 178 -1.90 -13.87 -8.88
CA PRO A 178 -1.76 -14.67 -10.09
C PRO A 178 -2.85 -14.34 -11.12
N THR A 179 -2.89 -13.10 -11.57
CA THR A 179 -3.92 -12.64 -12.52
C THR A 179 -3.82 -13.38 -13.85
N THR A 180 -4.93 -13.91 -14.35
CA THR A 180 -4.98 -14.63 -15.64
C THR A 180 -5.04 -13.71 -16.85
N PHE A 181 -5.18 -12.42 -16.64
CA PHE A 181 -5.19 -11.39 -17.68
C PHE A 181 -4.32 -10.19 -17.26
N PRO A 182 -3.86 -9.36 -18.19
CA PRO A 182 -2.97 -8.24 -17.92
C PRO A 182 -3.73 -7.07 -17.25
N ASN A 183 -4.08 -7.23 -15.99
CA ASN A 183 -4.87 -6.26 -15.24
C ASN A 183 -4.24 -4.84 -15.23
N ILE A 184 -2.91 -4.76 -15.27
CA ILE A 184 -2.19 -3.47 -15.34
C ILE A 184 -2.51 -2.67 -16.60
N LEU A 185 -2.91 -3.33 -17.69
CA LEU A 185 -3.30 -2.68 -18.95
C LEU A 185 -4.80 -2.35 -19.00
N VAL A 186 -5.60 -3.01 -18.18
CA VAL A 186 -7.06 -2.90 -18.18
C VAL A 186 -7.54 -1.88 -17.14
N SER A 187 -6.83 -1.77 -16.02
CA SER A 187 -7.18 -0.86 -14.94
C SER A 187 -6.38 0.43 -15.02
N ALA A 188 -7.05 1.57 -15.13
CA ALA A 188 -6.41 2.86 -15.04
C ALA A 188 -5.95 3.12 -13.61
N ASN A 189 -4.64 3.08 -13.41
CA ASN A 189 -4.00 3.34 -12.13
C ASN A 189 -3.19 4.63 -12.19
N GLN A 190 -3.54 5.59 -11.35
CA GLN A 190 -2.73 6.78 -11.15
C GLN A 190 -1.89 6.62 -9.89
N GLY A 191 -0.61 6.97 -9.98
CA GLY A 191 0.30 6.97 -8.85
C GLY A 191 1.24 8.16 -8.89
N ILE A 192 1.39 8.84 -7.77
CA ILE A 192 2.34 9.94 -7.59
C ILE A 192 3.29 9.53 -6.49
N ALA A 193 4.56 9.49 -6.83
CA ALA A 193 5.65 9.17 -5.93
C ALA A 193 6.69 10.29 -5.90
N VAL A 194 7.77 10.10 -5.17
CA VAL A 194 8.88 11.03 -5.16
C VAL A 194 9.68 10.90 -6.46
N GLY A 195 9.72 11.97 -7.23
CA GLY A 195 10.47 12.01 -8.49
C GLY A 195 9.81 11.31 -9.68
N MET A 196 8.65 10.69 -9.51
CA MET A 196 7.92 10.06 -10.62
C MET A 196 6.41 10.10 -10.44
N ALA A 197 5.70 10.12 -11.56
CA ALA A 197 4.26 9.98 -11.63
C ALA A 197 3.90 9.02 -12.76
N ARG A 198 2.82 8.25 -12.56
CA ARG A 198 2.24 7.35 -13.57
C ARG A 198 0.78 7.70 -13.78
N GLN A 199 0.36 7.79 -15.04
CA GLN A 199 -1.03 7.86 -15.49
C GLN A 199 -1.37 6.63 -16.30
#